data_964dc0668a0d6cff1092f47a663ca153
#
_entry.id   964dc0668a0d6cff1092f47a663ca153
#
_cell.length_a   1.000
_cell.length_b   1.000
_cell.length_c   1.000
_cell.angle_alpha   90.00
_cell.angle_beta   90.00
_cell.angle_gamma   90.00
#
_symmetry.space_group_name_H-M   'P 1'
#
loop_
_entity.id
_entity.type
_entity.pdbx_description
1 polymer ?
#
loop_
_entity_poly.entity_id
_entity_poly.type
_entity_poly.pdbx_seq_one_letter_code
_entity_poly.pdbx_strand_id
1 'polypeptide(L)'
;MNRLLYEKSLSYKGYLIIPFVFGKADNHEIYSYKLISDIGAKSQYHKAENPAQIYGSSVENIIDIAKEHLDQHLDAVSDRDMFKHRYTFRNNLIIVSQEAGKYYYDHYLPDSLNNIAAPKLFNSEYECWCWVKQGIDALNVGQKVR
;
A
#
# COMPACT_ATOMS: atom_id res chain seq x y z
N MET A 1 -5.53 -16.30 1.76
CA MET A 1 -5.11 -15.07 2.46
C MET A 1 -6.07 -13.94 2.14
N ASN A 2 -6.40 -13.16 3.14
CA ASN A 2 -7.30 -12.02 2.93
C ASN A 2 -6.56 -10.89 2.20
N ARG A 3 -7.31 -10.12 1.41
CA ARG A 3 -6.73 -9.03 0.66
C ARG A 3 -6.21 -7.91 1.58
N LEU A 4 -5.25 -7.16 1.09
CA LEU A 4 -4.76 -5.96 1.77
C LEU A 4 -5.78 -4.83 1.58
N LEU A 5 -6.08 -4.13 2.67
CA LEU A 5 -7.13 -3.09 2.66
C LEU A 5 -6.51 -1.74 2.28
N TYR A 6 -6.10 -1.60 1.02
CA TYR A 6 -5.45 -0.38 0.54
C TYR A 6 -6.31 0.86 0.71
N GLU A 7 -7.63 0.71 0.60
CA GLU A 7 -8.57 1.81 0.79
C GLU A 7 -8.61 2.32 2.23
N LYS A 8 -8.07 1.55 3.17
CA LYS A 8 -7.97 1.93 4.59
C LYS A 8 -6.54 2.26 5.00
N SER A 9 -5.62 2.31 4.04
CA SER A 9 -4.22 2.60 4.33
C SER A 9 -4.02 4.04 4.80
N LEU A 10 -2.96 4.25 5.57
CA LEU A 10 -2.63 5.57 6.10
C LEU A 10 -1.13 5.82 5.95
N SER A 11 -0.80 7.01 5.46
CA SER A 11 0.59 7.46 5.37
C SER A 11 1.03 8.04 6.71
N TYR A 12 2.15 7.56 7.24
CA TYR A 12 2.64 7.99 8.55
C TYR A 12 4.17 7.86 8.62
N LYS A 13 4.86 8.95 8.90
CA LYS A 13 6.33 8.99 9.10
C LYS A 13 7.13 8.32 7.96
N GLY A 14 6.70 8.53 6.73
CA GLY A 14 7.39 7.97 5.56
C GLY A 14 7.02 6.53 5.25
N TYR A 15 6.03 5.99 5.94
CA TYR A 15 5.50 4.65 5.69
C TYR A 15 4.03 4.71 5.31
N LEU A 16 3.61 3.79 4.47
CA LEU A 16 2.19 3.52 4.25
C LEU A 16 1.81 2.31 5.10
N ILE A 17 0.89 2.53 6.03
CA ILE A 17 0.38 1.47 6.90
C ILE A 17 -0.83 0.85 6.20
N ILE A 18 -0.76 -0.45 5.91
CA ILE A 18 -1.79 -1.15 5.16
C ILE A 18 -2.40 -2.23 6.06
N PRO A 19 -3.64 -2.03 6.56
CA PRO A 19 -4.28 -3.03 7.40
C PRO A 19 -4.83 -4.19 6.58
N PHE A 20 -4.98 -5.34 7.21
CA PHE A 20 -5.67 -6.48 6.62
C PHE A 20 -6.20 -7.40 7.73
N VAL A 21 -7.15 -8.26 7.38
CA VAL A 21 -7.68 -9.24 8.31
C VAL A 21 -6.73 -10.42 8.36
N PHE A 22 -6.13 -10.65 9.53
CA PHE A 22 -5.19 -11.74 9.75
C PHE A 22 -5.91 -13.06 9.96
N GLY A 23 -7.03 -13.05 10.69
CA GLY A 23 -7.81 -14.23 10.98
C GLY A 23 -9.04 -13.89 11.80
N LYS A 24 -9.63 -14.91 12.41
CA LYS A 24 -10.80 -14.75 13.28
C LYS A 24 -10.62 -15.53 14.57
N ALA A 25 -11.12 -14.97 15.67
CA ALA A 25 -11.19 -15.66 16.96
C ALA A 25 -12.52 -15.29 17.61
N ASP A 26 -13.31 -16.29 18.06
CA ASP A 26 -14.60 -16.09 18.72
C ASP A 26 -15.55 -15.20 17.93
N ASN A 27 -15.61 -15.39 16.60
CA ASN A 27 -16.44 -14.62 15.66
C ASN A 27 -16.01 -13.17 15.51
N HIS A 28 -14.84 -12.79 16.01
CA HIS A 28 -14.28 -11.45 15.83
C HIS A 28 -13.10 -11.50 14.87
N GLU A 29 -13.01 -10.51 14.00
CA GLU A 29 -11.87 -10.38 13.10
C GLU A 29 -10.64 -9.88 13.86
N ILE A 30 -9.50 -10.47 13.55
CA ILE A 30 -8.19 -10.07 14.08
C ILE A 30 -7.44 -9.37 12.96
N TYR A 31 -6.97 -8.16 13.23
CA TYR A 31 -6.31 -7.32 12.22
C TYR A 31 -4.81 -7.30 12.41
N SER A 32 -4.11 -7.23 11.29
CA SER A 32 -2.67 -7.05 11.22
C SER A 32 -2.39 -5.93 10.21
N TYR A 33 -1.11 -5.68 9.93
CA TYR A 33 -0.74 -4.64 8.98
C TYR A 33 0.56 -4.99 8.28
N LYS A 34 0.75 -4.39 7.10
CA LYS A 34 2.02 -4.38 6.38
C LYS A 34 2.45 -2.95 6.13
N LEU A 35 3.74 -2.76 5.89
CA LEU A 35 4.34 -1.44 5.71
C LEU A 35 5.02 -1.34 4.35
N ILE A 36 4.85 -0.18 3.69
CA ILE A 36 5.65 0.18 2.52
C ILE A 36 6.39 1.47 2.87
N SER A 37 7.70 1.49 2.66
CA SER A 37 8.50 2.68 2.89
C SER A 37 8.56 3.57 1.66
N ASP A 38 8.60 4.89 1.86
CA ASP A 38 8.79 5.87 0.79
C ASP A 38 10.17 5.78 0.13
N ILE A 39 11.16 5.24 0.83
CA ILE A 39 12.50 5.04 0.28
C ILE A 39 12.77 3.58 -0.13
N GLY A 40 11.74 2.76 -0.12
CA GLY A 40 11.84 1.37 -0.59
C GLY A 40 12.75 0.50 0.25
N ALA A 41 13.48 -0.38 -0.42
CA ALA A 41 14.30 -1.42 0.23
C ALA A 41 15.42 -0.87 1.12
N LYS A 42 15.72 0.42 1.06
CA LYS A 42 16.70 1.05 1.95
C LYS A 42 16.16 1.20 3.37
N SER A 43 14.86 1.07 3.55
CA SER A 43 14.24 1.21 4.87
C SER A 43 14.15 -0.13 5.58
N GLN A 44 14.31 -0.08 6.91
CA GLN A 44 14.29 -1.26 7.77
C GLN A 44 12.98 -2.04 7.68
N TYR A 45 11.86 -1.33 7.58
CA TYR A 45 10.55 -1.96 7.65
C TYR A 45 9.82 -2.05 6.32
N HIS A 46 10.51 -1.83 5.20
CA HIS A 46 9.87 -1.93 3.89
C HIS A 46 9.37 -3.35 3.65
N LYS A 47 8.08 -3.48 3.35
CA LYS A 47 7.36 -4.75 3.16
C LYS A 47 7.31 -5.63 4.41
N ALA A 48 7.63 -5.06 5.58
CA ALA A 48 7.51 -5.80 6.84
C ALA A 48 6.06 -6.04 7.18
N GLU A 49 5.78 -7.22 7.71
CA GLU A 49 4.46 -7.57 8.20
C GLU A 49 4.50 -7.53 9.72
N ASN A 50 3.74 -6.59 10.31
CA ASN A 50 3.49 -6.49 11.75
C ASN A 50 4.74 -6.73 12.59
N PRO A 51 5.77 -5.88 12.45
CA PRO A 51 7.05 -6.12 13.16
C PRO A 51 6.92 -6.14 14.69
N ALA A 52 5.89 -5.47 15.23
CA ALA A 52 5.63 -5.51 16.66
C ALA A 52 4.96 -6.81 17.13
N GLN A 53 4.36 -7.58 16.21
CA GLN A 53 3.61 -8.79 16.49
C GLN A 53 2.47 -8.56 17.49
N ILE A 54 1.83 -7.42 17.38
CA ILE A 54 0.66 -7.03 18.17
C ILE A 54 -0.53 -6.88 17.22
N TYR A 55 -1.59 -7.61 17.50
CA TYR A 55 -2.75 -7.67 16.62
C TYR A 55 -3.87 -6.79 17.16
N GLY A 56 -4.71 -6.30 16.26
CA GLY A 56 -5.76 -5.37 16.59
C GLY A 56 -7.15 -5.96 16.45
N SER A 57 -8.12 -5.28 17.06
CA SER A 57 -9.53 -5.68 17.04
C SER A 57 -10.34 -4.95 15.98
N SER A 58 -9.75 -3.94 15.33
CA SER A 58 -10.39 -3.12 14.29
C SER A 58 -9.33 -2.50 13.40
N VAL A 59 -9.76 -1.94 12.28
CA VAL A 59 -8.86 -1.18 11.39
C VAL A 59 -8.23 -0.01 12.16
N GLU A 60 -9.04 0.76 12.90
CA GLU A 60 -8.54 1.91 13.65
C GLU A 60 -7.52 1.48 14.71
N ASN A 61 -7.81 0.39 15.41
CA ASN A 61 -6.95 -0.12 16.46
C ASN A 61 -5.60 -0.59 15.90
N ILE A 62 -5.61 -1.34 14.79
CA ILE A 62 -4.34 -1.82 14.22
C ILE A 62 -3.50 -0.68 13.66
N ILE A 63 -4.12 0.37 13.12
CA ILE A 63 -3.40 1.54 12.66
C ILE A 63 -2.72 2.25 13.83
N ASP A 64 -3.40 2.39 14.96
CA ASP A 64 -2.80 2.98 16.15
C ASP A 64 -1.62 2.15 16.67
N ILE A 65 -1.74 0.83 16.64
CA ILE A 65 -0.66 -0.07 17.01
C ILE A 65 0.56 0.12 16.09
N ALA A 66 0.32 0.23 14.79
CA ALA A 66 1.39 0.46 13.82
C ALA A 66 2.06 1.81 14.03
N LYS A 67 1.28 2.87 14.27
CA LYS A 67 1.83 4.20 14.56
C LYS A 67 2.70 4.19 15.80
N GLU A 68 2.25 3.54 16.85
CA GLU A 68 3.01 3.45 18.10
C GLU A 68 4.34 2.75 17.87
N HIS A 69 4.35 1.66 17.12
CA HIS A 69 5.58 0.96 16.78
C HIS A 69 6.55 1.87 16.01
N LEU A 70 6.04 2.60 15.02
CA LEU A 70 6.88 3.52 14.25
C LEU A 70 7.40 4.67 15.12
N ASP A 71 6.57 5.18 16.03
CA ASP A 71 6.98 6.24 16.96
C ASP A 71 8.13 5.80 17.87
N GLN A 72 8.09 4.54 18.31
CA GLN A 72 9.12 4.00 19.21
C GLN A 72 10.45 3.69 18.50
N HIS A 73 10.42 3.43 17.20
CA HIS A 73 11.60 2.93 16.47
C HIS A 73 12.15 3.91 15.45
N LEU A 74 11.50 5.05 15.21
CA LEU A 74 11.96 6.04 14.25
C LEU A 74 12.26 7.36 14.95
N ASP A 75 13.50 7.81 14.84
CA ASP A 75 13.93 9.06 15.47
C ASP A 75 13.55 10.29 14.64
N ALA A 76 13.47 10.13 13.32
CA ALA A 76 13.22 11.24 12.41
C ALA A 76 11.80 11.17 11.86
N VAL A 77 11.13 12.33 11.82
CA VAL A 77 9.83 12.47 11.15
C VAL A 77 10.09 12.90 9.72
N SER A 78 9.58 12.14 8.76
CA SER A 78 9.60 12.56 7.37
C SER A 78 8.43 13.53 7.13
N ASP A 79 8.74 14.75 6.70
CA ASP A 79 7.73 15.73 6.32
C ASP A 79 7.18 15.45 4.91
N ARG A 80 7.77 14.49 4.22
CA ARG A 80 7.39 14.15 2.85
C ARG A 80 6.35 13.06 2.86
N ASP A 81 5.25 13.30 2.15
CA ASP A 81 4.22 12.29 1.92
C ASP A 81 4.35 11.79 0.49
N MET A 82 5.14 10.74 0.32
CA MET A 82 5.34 10.11 -1.01
C MET A 82 4.14 9.28 -1.44
N PHE A 83 3.17 9.10 -0.55
CA PHE A 83 1.97 8.32 -0.84
C PHE A 83 0.75 9.20 -1.08
N LYS A 84 0.96 10.50 -1.26
CA LYS A 84 -0.10 11.47 -1.46
C LYS A 84 -0.93 11.20 -2.73
N HIS A 85 -0.29 10.73 -3.79
CA HIS A 85 -0.93 10.46 -5.08
C HIS A 85 -1.11 8.95 -5.24
N ARG A 86 -1.93 8.36 -4.36
CA ARG A 86 -2.24 6.95 -4.45
C ARG A 86 -3.70 6.72 -4.78
N TYR A 87 -3.95 5.66 -5.50
CA TYR A 87 -5.27 5.30 -5.98
C TYR A 87 -5.55 3.85 -5.65
N THR A 88 -6.80 3.55 -5.32
CA THR A 88 -7.25 2.18 -5.15
C THR A 88 -8.27 1.87 -6.24
N PHE A 89 -8.01 0.86 -7.05
CA PHE A 89 -8.89 0.49 -8.14
C PHE A 89 -8.96 -1.03 -8.24
N ARG A 90 -10.18 -1.55 -8.16
CA ARG A 90 -10.44 -3.01 -8.13
C ARG A 90 -9.54 -3.71 -7.11
N ASN A 91 -9.40 -3.08 -5.94
CA ASN A 91 -8.59 -3.54 -4.81
C ASN A 91 -7.07 -3.58 -5.09
N ASN A 92 -6.63 -3.00 -6.19
CA ASN A 92 -5.20 -2.79 -6.48
C ASN A 92 -4.76 -1.44 -5.92
N LEU A 93 -3.51 -1.34 -5.50
CA LEU A 93 -2.91 -0.09 -5.07
C LEU A 93 -1.99 0.46 -6.15
N ILE A 94 -2.19 1.72 -6.52
CA ILE A 94 -1.36 2.42 -7.48
C ILE A 94 -0.81 3.66 -6.80
N ILE A 95 0.50 3.81 -6.81
CA ILE A 95 1.16 5.00 -6.26
C ILE A 95 1.88 5.69 -7.41
N VAL A 96 1.46 6.93 -7.72
CA VAL A 96 2.07 7.72 -8.79
C VAL A 96 3.11 8.63 -8.20
N SER A 97 4.28 8.67 -8.83
CA SER A 97 5.41 9.51 -8.41
C SER A 97 5.91 10.34 -9.58
N GLN A 98 6.58 11.44 -9.27
CA GLN A 98 7.14 12.33 -10.28
C GLN A 98 8.62 12.52 -10.06
N GLU A 99 9.40 12.45 -11.15
CA GLU A 99 10.83 12.73 -11.11
C GLU A 99 11.25 13.35 -12.43
N ALA A 100 11.96 14.47 -12.37
CA ALA A 100 12.48 15.16 -13.56
C ALA A 100 11.38 15.47 -14.60
N GLY A 101 10.20 15.84 -14.14
CA GLY A 101 9.08 16.20 -15.03
C GLY A 101 8.34 15.02 -15.65
N LYS A 102 8.73 13.81 -15.32
CA LYS A 102 8.07 12.62 -15.80
C LYS A 102 7.37 11.90 -14.64
N TYR A 103 6.34 11.13 -14.97
CA TYR A 103 5.54 10.39 -14.00
C TYR A 103 5.75 8.89 -14.20
N TYR A 104 5.80 8.17 -13.09
CA TYR A 104 5.88 6.72 -13.07
C TYR A 104 5.03 6.21 -11.91
N TYR A 105 4.88 4.88 -11.78
CA TYR A 105 3.98 4.35 -10.78
C TYR A 105 4.52 3.06 -10.18
N ASP A 106 4.02 2.75 -8.98
CA ASP A 106 4.11 1.42 -8.37
C ASP A 106 2.74 0.79 -8.42
N HIS A 107 2.68 -0.51 -8.63
CA HIS A 107 1.42 -1.25 -8.72
C HIS A 107 1.50 -2.50 -7.86
N TYR A 108 0.60 -2.58 -6.88
CA TYR A 108 0.52 -3.71 -5.96
C TYR A 108 -0.83 -4.40 -6.12
N LEU A 109 -0.80 -5.73 -6.27
CA LEU A 109 -2.00 -6.55 -6.38
C LEU A 109 -2.73 -6.62 -5.02
N PRO A 110 -4.00 -7.04 -5.01
CA PRO A 110 -4.79 -7.05 -3.75
C PRO A 110 -4.19 -7.90 -2.62
N ASP A 111 -3.36 -8.89 -2.94
CA ASP A 111 -2.88 -9.86 -1.95
C ASP A 111 -1.35 -9.91 -1.82
N SER A 112 -0.62 -9.01 -2.46
CA SER A 112 0.83 -9.07 -2.51
C SER A 112 1.46 -7.68 -2.59
N LEU A 113 2.57 -7.49 -1.91
CA LEU A 113 3.37 -6.27 -1.99
C LEU A 113 4.51 -6.38 -3.01
N ASN A 114 4.37 -7.22 -4.01
CA ASN A 114 5.28 -7.22 -5.15
C ASN A 114 4.86 -6.12 -6.11
N ASN A 115 5.78 -5.23 -6.44
CA ASN A 115 5.52 -4.15 -7.40
C ASN A 115 5.58 -4.72 -8.81
N ILE A 116 4.44 -4.71 -9.49
CA ILE A 116 4.32 -5.27 -10.84
C ILE A 116 4.23 -4.18 -11.91
N ALA A 117 4.59 -2.93 -11.58
CA ALA A 117 4.51 -1.81 -12.50
C ALA A 117 5.38 -2.03 -13.74
N ALA A 118 4.86 -1.59 -14.89
CA ALA A 118 5.65 -1.56 -16.13
C ALA A 118 6.70 -0.44 -16.04
N PRO A 119 7.90 -0.63 -16.60
CA PRO A 119 8.94 0.41 -16.61
C PRO A 119 8.63 1.46 -17.68
N LYS A 120 7.60 2.26 -17.44
CA LYS A 120 7.09 3.24 -18.40
C LYS A 120 6.99 4.61 -17.74
N LEU A 121 7.35 5.65 -18.50
CA LEU A 121 7.25 7.03 -18.08
C LEU A 121 6.10 7.73 -18.79
N PHE A 122 5.46 8.65 -18.09
CA PHE A 122 4.32 9.40 -18.60
C PHE A 122 4.58 10.90 -18.48
N ASN A 123 3.86 11.69 -19.25
CA ASN A 123 4.00 13.15 -19.24
C ASN A 123 3.11 13.81 -18.18
N SER A 124 2.12 13.10 -17.66
CA SER A 124 1.24 13.61 -16.61
C SER A 124 0.75 12.47 -15.73
N GLU A 125 0.31 12.83 -14.53
CA GLU A 125 -0.31 11.87 -13.61
C GLU A 125 -1.59 11.27 -14.22
N TYR A 126 -2.37 12.09 -14.91
CA TYR A 126 -3.61 11.64 -15.54
C TYR A 126 -3.35 10.58 -16.61
N GLU A 127 -2.35 10.80 -17.47
CA GLU A 127 -1.97 9.79 -18.47
C GLU A 127 -1.55 8.48 -17.81
N CYS A 128 -0.75 8.56 -16.76
CA CYS A 128 -0.29 7.41 -16.02
C CYS A 128 -1.48 6.63 -15.43
N TRP A 129 -2.34 7.33 -14.75
CA TRP A 129 -3.51 6.72 -14.11
C TRP A 129 -4.45 6.06 -15.13
N CYS A 130 -4.75 6.74 -16.23
CA CYS A 130 -5.61 6.20 -17.27
C CYS A 130 -5.04 4.93 -17.89
N TRP A 131 -3.74 4.93 -18.17
CA TRP A 131 -3.08 3.77 -18.75
C TRP A 131 -3.13 2.56 -17.80
N VAL A 132 -2.83 2.77 -16.53
CA VAL A 132 -2.84 1.70 -15.52
C VAL A 132 -4.25 1.16 -15.33
N LYS A 133 -5.23 2.06 -15.24
CA LYS A 133 -6.63 1.68 -15.07
C LYS A 133 -7.12 0.82 -16.22
N GLN A 134 -6.78 1.20 -17.45
CA GLN A 134 -7.14 0.41 -18.63
C GLN A 134 -6.50 -0.98 -18.60
N GLY A 135 -5.25 -1.06 -18.17
CA GLY A 135 -4.56 -2.34 -18.04
C GLY A 135 -5.23 -3.27 -17.03
N ILE A 136 -5.64 -2.74 -15.89
CA ILE A 136 -6.34 -3.52 -14.86
C ILE A 136 -7.70 -3.99 -15.39
N ASP A 137 -8.45 -3.11 -16.06
CA ASP A 137 -9.74 -3.47 -16.64
C ASP A 137 -9.60 -4.56 -17.70
N ALA A 138 -8.59 -4.47 -18.55
CA ALA A 138 -8.35 -5.47 -19.60
C ALA A 138 -8.04 -6.85 -18.99
N LEU A 139 -7.26 -6.90 -17.90
CA LEU A 139 -6.97 -8.16 -17.22
C LEU A 139 -8.24 -8.78 -16.63
N ASN A 140 -9.10 -7.98 -16.03
CA ASN A 140 -10.35 -8.46 -15.45
C ASN A 140 -11.30 -9.01 -16.53
N VAL A 141 -11.39 -8.33 -17.66
CA VAL A 141 -12.22 -8.80 -18.79
C VAL A 141 -11.66 -10.12 -19.32
N GLY A 142 -10.36 -10.22 -19.47
CA GLY A 142 -9.71 -11.45 -19.90
C GLY A 142 -9.96 -12.62 -18.96
N GLN A 143 -9.96 -12.36 -17.66
CA GLN A 143 -10.24 -13.38 -16.64
C GLN A 143 -11.71 -13.84 -16.66
N LYS A 144 -12.63 -12.93 -16.94
CA LYS A 144 -14.06 -13.26 -16.98
C LYS A 144 -14.45 -14.10 -18.19
N VAL A 145 -13.72 -13.99 -19.26
CA VAL A 145 -14.03 -14.71 -20.52
C VAL A 145 -13.56 -16.16 -20.47
N ARG A 146 -12.72 -16.46 -19.53
CA ARG A 146 -12.22 -17.82 -19.32
C ARG A 146 -13.15 -18.58 -18.36
#